data_67926d9d27563e96d8db9a657e16eecb
#
_entry.id   67926d9d27563e96d8db9a657e16eecb
#
_cell.length_a   1.000
_cell.length_b   1.000
_cell.length_c   1.000
_cell.angle_alpha   90.00
_cell.angle_beta   90.00
_cell.angle_gamma   90.00
#
_symmetry.space_group_name_H-M   'P 1'
#
loop_
_entity.id
_entity.type
_entity.pdbx_description
1 polymer ?
#
loop_
_entity_poly.entity_id
_entity_poly.type
_entity_poly.pdbx_seq_one_letter_code
_entity_poly.pdbx_strand_id
1 'polypeptide(L)'
;MSERVITFDRLKSLVEKYSVINSNISDPDTLLNSLLESVKYLVKCDSAYLLLPGKDKKSFEFAISLGSRNTEIKKYTIDYNSIAGWVSETKEALIVNDVNNDHRFYDKIQEKTQYRIRNMIAFPLVIERDCVGVIEVVNKLDDLDFMEDDLALVEIFGQQASIAYKNAISLKNSRDQLSVYKNAIQAGKGYHPFIANNPVVLSLIDNIKQASSMNSSVLITGESGVGKELFAEQVHLRSNRRDKPLVRVSCASLNPTLLESELFGHVKGAY
;
A
#
# COMPACT_ATOMS: atom_id res chain seq x y z
N MET A 1 21.94 7.43 36.51
CA MET A 1 21.93 6.84 35.17
C MET A 1 21.89 5.32 35.34
N SER A 2 20.74 4.71 35.23
CA SER A 2 20.61 3.25 35.33
C SER A 2 20.71 2.73 33.88
N GLU A 3 21.80 2.08 33.53
CA GLU A 3 21.92 1.28 32.33
C GLU A 3 20.85 0.18 32.41
N ARG A 4 19.75 0.36 31.74
CA ARG A 4 18.73 -0.70 31.55
C ARG A 4 19.21 -1.63 30.43
N VAL A 5 19.99 -2.61 30.81
CA VAL A 5 20.39 -3.72 29.98
C VAL A 5 19.13 -4.46 29.53
N ILE A 6 18.90 -4.58 28.22
CA ILE A 6 17.88 -5.50 27.67
C ILE A 6 18.15 -6.85 28.31
N THR A 7 17.20 -7.38 29.08
CA THR A 7 17.41 -8.66 29.76
C THR A 7 17.58 -9.76 28.74
N PHE A 8 18.43 -10.76 29.04
CA PHE A 8 18.69 -11.93 28.18
C PHE A 8 17.38 -12.62 27.73
N ASP A 9 16.39 -12.69 28.62
CA ASP A 9 15.09 -13.27 28.31
C ASP A 9 14.30 -12.44 27.26
N ARG A 10 14.42 -11.12 27.31
CA ARG A 10 13.82 -10.22 26.33
C ARG A 10 14.51 -10.36 24.97
N LEU A 11 15.83 -10.50 24.97
CA LEU A 11 16.63 -10.74 23.76
C LEU A 11 16.33 -12.12 23.15
N LYS A 12 16.23 -13.15 23.97
CA LYS A 12 15.87 -14.51 23.56
C LYS A 12 14.48 -14.54 22.93
N SER A 13 13.50 -13.92 23.58
CA SER A 13 12.13 -13.79 23.07
C SER A 13 12.05 -13.03 21.74
N LEU A 14 12.89 -12.00 21.57
CA LEU A 14 13.08 -11.28 20.31
C LEU A 14 13.56 -12.21 19.20
N VAL A 15 14.62 -12.97 19.45
CA VAL A 15 15.23 -13.87 18.46
C VAL A 15 14.29 -15.01 18.09
N GLU A 16 13.61 -15.60 19.06
CA GLU A 16 12.63 -16.67 18.81
C GLU A 16 11.46 -16.18 17.95
N LYS A 17 10.88 -15.01 18.27
CA LYS A 17 9.81 -14.41 17.48
C LYS A 17 10.26 -13.99 16.09
N TYR A 18 11.48 -13.45 15.96
CA TYR A 18 12.08 -13.08 14.69
C TYR A 18 12.31 -14.30 13.78
N SER A 19 12.68 -15.43 14.36
CA SER A 19 12.85 -16.70 13.63
C SER A 19 11.52 -17.22 13.05
N VAL A 20 10.44 -17.13 13.82
CA VAL A 20 9.08 -17.51 13.37
C VAL A 20 8.56 -16.57 12.27
N ILE A 21 8.85 -15.30 12.37
CA ILE A 21 8.48 -14.29 11.37
C ILE A 21 9.14 -14.59 10.02
N ASN A 22 10.44 -14.91 10.01
CA ASN A 22 11.16 -15.19 8.77
C ASN A 22 10.76 -16.51 8.10
N SER A 23 10.14 -17.44 8.80
CA SER A 23 9.67 -18.72 8.22
C SER A 23 8.33 -18.60 7.48
N ASN A 24 7.56 -17.52 7.72
CA ASN A 24 6.21 -17.30 7.17
C ASN A 24 6.16 -16.25 6.04
N ILE A 25 7.18 -16.17 5.20
CA ILE A 25 7.33 -15.17 4.12
C ILE A 25 6.23 -15.25 3.04
N SER A 26 5.35 -16.24 3.07
CA SER A 26 4.39 -16.50 1.99
C SER A 26 3.19 -15.54 1.96
N ASP A 27 2.81 -14.94 3.10
CA ASP A 27 1.66 -14.03 3.18
C ASP A 27 2.03 -12.76 3.95
N PRO A 28 2.08 -11.61 3.24
CA PRO A 28 2.46 -10.33 3.83
C PRO A 28 1.53 -9.85 4.96
N ASP A 29 0.25 -10.13 4.87
CA ASP A 29 -0.71 -9.70 5.88
C ASP A 29 -0.50 -10.45 7.20
N THR A 30 -0.23 -11.75 7.12
CA THR A 30 0.15 -12.58 8.26
C THR A 30 1.45 -12.10 8.88
N LEU A 31 2.44 -11.74 8.05
CA LEU A 31 3.73 -11.22 8.52
C LEU A 31 3.56 -9.90 9.28
N LEU A 32 2.82 -8.94 8.72
CA LEU A 32 2.56 -7.65 9.36
C LEU A 32 1.79 -7.81 10.68
N ASN A 33 0.81 -8.69 10.73
CA ASN A 33 0.10 -9.02 11.99
C ASN A 33 1.07 -9.56 13.04
N SER A 34 1.92 -10.52 12.68
CA SER A 34 2.90 -11.14 13.60
C SER A 34 3.93 -10.12 14.12
N LEU A 35 4.33 -9.17 13.28
CA LEU A 35 5.23 -8.07 13.67
C LEU A 35 4.55 -7.18 14.72
N LEU A 36 3.30 -6.75 14.47
CA LEU A 36 2.55 -5.94 15.42
C LEU A 36 2.27 -6.67 16.74
N GLU A 37 1.93 -7.96 16.70
CA GLU A 37 1.77 -8.79 17.90
C GLU A 37 3.07 -8.84 18.71
N SER A 38 4.22 -8.93 18.03
CA SER A 38 5.52 -8.94 18.67
C SER A 38 5.83 -7.61 19.35
N VAL A 39 5.56 -6.49 18.67
CA VAL A 39 5.66 -5.14 19.24
C VAL A 39 4.78 -5.03 20.48
N LYS A 40 3.50 -5.35 20.36
CA LYS A 40 2.53 -5.30 21.47
C LYS A 40 3.01 -6.07 22.69
N TYR A 41 3.53 -7.28 22.47
CA TYR A 41 4.01 -8.15 23.55
C TYR A 41 5.28 -7.61 24.22
N LEU A 42 6.26 -7.16 23.44
CA LEU A 42 7.57 -6.75 23.94
C LEU A 42 7.53 -5.36 24.59
N VAL A 43 6.78 -4.46 24.01
CA VAL A 43 6.54 -3.12 24.54
C VAL A 43 5.59 -3.13 25.73
N LYS A 44 4.80 -4.22 25.89
CA LYS A 44 3.76 -4.36 26.93
C LYS A 44 2.75 -3.22 26.86
N CYS A 45 2.04 -3.11 25.77
CA CYS A 45 0.96 -2.14 25.57
C CYS A 45 -0.39 -2.83 25.37
N ASP A 46 -1.50 -2.11 25.58
CA ASP A 46 -2.84 -2.65 25.41
C ASP A 46 -3.19 -2.90 23.96
N SER A 47 -2.86 -1.97 23.08
CA SER A 47 -3.22 -2.08 21.68
C SER A 47 -2.09 -1.60 20.75
N ALA A 48 -2.05 -2.17 19.55
CA ALA A 48 -1.14 -1.79 18.46
C ALA A 48 -1.90 -1.71 17.14
N TYR A 49 -1.62 -0.70 16.35
CA TYR A 49 -2.30 -0.40 15.09
C TYR A 49 -1.30 -0.21 13.96
N LEU A 50 -1.69 -0.66 12.77
CA LEU A 50 -1.08 -0.25 11.51
C LEU A 50 -2.09 0.61 10.75
N LEU A 51 -1.71 1.83 10.54
CA LEU A 51 -2.48 2.83 9.80
C LEU A 51 -1.90 2.97 8.39
N LEU A 52 -2.75 2.92 7.39
CA LEU A 52 -2.38 3.18 6.00
C LEU A 52 -3.14 4.39 5.48
N PRO A 53 -2.55 5.21 4.58
CA PRO A 53 -3.25 6.31 3.95
C PRO A 53 -4.50 5.85 3.23
N GLY A 54 -5.62 6.49 3.50
CA GLY A 54 -6.88 6.27 2.79
C GLY A 54 -6.79 6.67 1.31
N LYS A 55 -7.77 6.27 0.51
CA LYS A 55 -7.82 6.54 -0.93
C LYS A 55 -7.82 8.03 -1.27
N ASP A 56 -8.38 8.86 -0.41
CA ASP A 56 -8.45 10.31 -0.55
C ASP A 56 -7.16 11.03 -0.15
N LYS A 57 -6.21 10.29 0.48
CA LYS A 57 -4.97 10.81 1.07
C LYS A 57 -5.21 11.95 2.09
N LYS A 58 -6.40 12.01 2.68
CA LYS A 58 -6.76 12.98 3.72
C LYS A 58 -7.02 12.34 5.07
N SER A 59 -7.01 11.02 5.11
CA SER A 59 -7.25 10.23 6.30
C SER A 59 -6.41 8.96 6.31
N PHE A 60 -6.32 8.32 7.47
CA PHE A 60 -5.74 7.00 7.64
C PHE A 60 -6.82 5.97 7.95
N GLU A 61 -6.68 4.79 7.38
CA GLU A 61 -7.50 3.61 7.64
C GLU A 61 -6.73 2.61 8.50
N PHE A 62 -7.41 1.94 9.42
CA PHE A 62 -6.82 0.87 10.22
C PHE A 62 -6.68 -0.41 9.39
N ALA A 63 -5.50 -0.64 8.84
CA ALA A 63 -5.19 -1.89 8.13
C ALA A 63 -5.12 -3.06 9.11
N ILE A 64 -4.40 -2.88 10.22
CA ILE A 64 -4.31 -3.87 11.30
C ILE A 64 -4.66 -3.17 12.63
N SER A 65 -5.42 -3.88 13.46
CA SER A 65 -5.75 -3.43 14.80
C SER A 65 -5.69 -4.63 15.75
N LEU A 66 -4.82 -4.54 16.75
CA LEU A 66 -4.61 -5.57 17.77
C LEU A 66 -4.90 -4.99 19.15
N GLY A 67 -5.62 -5.72 19.98
CA GLY A 67 -5.91 -5.35 21.36
C GLY A 67 -7.38 -5.09 21.63
N SER A 68 -7.65 -4.30 22.67
CA SER A 68 -9.00 -3.99 23.14
C SER A 68 -9.80 -3.25 22.06
N ARG A 69 -11.04 -3.72 21.79
CA ARG A 69 -11.99 -3.12 20.84
C ARG A 69 -11.51 -3.02 19.36
N ASN A 70 -10.61 -3.91 18.95
CA ASN A 70 -10.03 -3.92 17.60
C ASN A 70 -11.07 -3.91 16.47
N THR A 71 -12.19 -4.62 16.60
CA THR A 71 -13.28 -4.69 15.60
C THR A 71 -14.09 -3.40 15.48
N GLU A 72 -14.22 -2.64 16.57
CA GLU A 72 -14.93 -1.35 16.56
C GLU A 72 -14.08 -0.25 15.92
N ILE A 73 -12.80 -0.20 16.28
CA ILE A 73 -11.87 0.84 15.82
C ILE A 73 -11.67 0.79 14.30
N LYS A 74 -11.62 -0.39 13.70
CA LYS A 74 -11.48 -0.58 12.24
C LYS A 74 -12.58 0.08 11.39
N LYS A 75 -13.68 0.49 12.00
CA LYS A 75 -14.80 1.17 11.31
C LYS A 75 -14.57 2.67 11.14
N TYR A 76 -13.54 3.21 11.77
CA TYR A 76 -13.24 4.63 11.78
C TYR A 76 -11.98 4.93 10.97
N THR A 77 -11.82 6.19 10.63
CA THR A 77 -10.63 6.75 10.00
C THR A 77 -10.05 7.83 10.91
N ILE A 78 -8.76 8.03 10.83
CA ILE A 78 -8.03 9.10 11.53
C ILE A 78 -7.74 10.21 10.53
N ASP A 79 -8.07 11.45 10.87
CA ASP A 79 -7.78 12.62 10.04
C ASP A 79 -6.25 12.85 9.93
N TYR A 80 -5.81 13.48 8.85
CA TYR A 80 -4.40 13.88 8.71
C TYR A 80 -3.96 14.93 9.75
N ASN A 81 -4.88 15.73 10.29
CA ASN A 81 -4.63 16.60 11.43
C ASN A 81 -4.60 15.79 12.74
N SER A 82 -3.61 14.92 12.88
CA SER A 82 -3.45 13.98 13.98
C SER A 82 -1.98 13.69 14.24
N ILE A 83 -1.68 12.96 15.31
CA ILE A 83 -0.33 12.45 15.59
C ILE A 83 0.16 11.58 14.43
N ALA A 84 -0.68 10.69 13.89
CA ALA A 84 -0.35 9.88 12.73
C ALA A 84 0.01 10.73 11.50
N GLY A 85 -0.74 11.80 11.26
CA GLY A 85 -0.47 12.72 10.16
C GLY A 85 0.84 13.47 10.34
N TRP A 86 1.12 13.97 11.53
CA TRP A 86 2.38 14.63 11.85
C TRP A 86 3.58 13.68 11.63
N VAL A 87 3.49 12.44 12.15
CA VAL A 87 4.52 11.42 11.97
C VAL A 87 4.70 11.05 10.48
N SER A 88 3.61 11.00 9.73
CA SER A 88 3.66 10.72 8.30
C SER A 88 4.35 11.83 7.51
N GLU A 89 4.15 13.08 7.88
CA GLU A 89 4.71 14.26 7.21
C GLU A 89 6.19 14.46 7.56
N THR A 90 6.52 14.44 8.86
CA THR A 90 7.88 14.66 9.35
C THR A 90 8.78 13.43 9.15
N LYS A 91 8.19 12.24 9.12
CA LYS A 91 8.88 10.93 9.11
C LYS A 91 9.72 10.71 10.36
N GLU A 92 9.35 11.35 11.44
CA GLU A 92 9.97 11.24 12.75
C GLU A 92 9.07 10.45 13.69
N ALA A 93 9.65 9.53 14.45
CA ALA A 93 8.93 8.80 15.48
C ALA A 93 8.65 9.70 16.68
N LEU A 94 7.58 9.41 17.41
CA LEU A 94 7.13 10.23 18.52
C LEU A 94 6.66 9.38 19.71
N ILE A 95 7.09 9.75 20.92
CA ILE A 95 6.52 9.28 22.18
C ILE A 95 5.64 10.39 22.75
N VAL A 96 4.39 10.07 23.07
CA VAL A 96 3.46 10.97 23.75
C VAL A 96 2.95 10.27 25.01
N ASN A 97 3.40 10.73 26.19
CA ASN A 97 3.01 10.13 27.47
C ASN A 97 1.75 10.75 28.10
N ASP A 98 1.26 11.86 27.55
CA ASP A 98 -0.03 12.44 27.88
C ASP A 98 -0.70 12.97 26.59
N VAL A 99 -1.51 12.11 25.96
CA VAL A 99 -2.16 12.47 24.69
C VAL A 99 -3.20 13.58 24.84
N ASN A 100 -3.79 13.77 26.03
CA ASN A 100 -4.81 14.78 26.24
C ASN A 100 -4.23 16.20 26.23
N ASN A 101 -2.94 16.33 26.51
CA ASN A 101 -2.20 17.60 26.43
C ASN A 101 -1.52 17.83 25.09
N ASP A 102 -1.61 16.90 24.14
CA ASP A 102 -1.06 17.05 22.79
C ASP A 102 -2.15 17.53 21.82
N HIS A 103 -1.99 18.72 21.28
CA HIS A 103 -2.96 19.32 20.36
C HIS A 103 -3.14 18.57 19.03
N ARG A 104 -2.26 17.63 18.71
CA ARG A 104 -2.33 16.75 17.51
C ARG A 104 -3.17 15.52 17.77
N PHE A 105 -3.57 15.26 19.02
CA PHE A 105 -4.33 14.06 19.34
C PHE A 105 -5.73 14.09 18.76
N TYR A 106 -6.11 13.05 18.01
CA TYR A 106 -7.42 12.94 17.37
C TYR A 106 -8.39 12.17 18.28
N ASP A 107 -9.16 12.87 19.07
CA ASP A 107 -10.01 12.35 20.15
C ASP A 107 -11.37 11.77 19.69
N LYS A 108 -11.81 12.05 18.47
CA LYS A 108 -13.13 11.64 17.96
C LYS A 108 -13.37 10.12 18.00
N ILE A 109 -12.30 9.31 17.89
CA ILE A 109 -12.43 7.85 18.02
C ILE A 109 -12.65 7.46 19.49
N GLN A 110 -11.94 8.11 20.40
CA GLN A 110 -12.11 7.92 21.84
C GLN A 110 -13.53 8.28 22.28
N GLU A 111 -14.08 9.38 21.80
CA GLU A 111 -15.47 9.79 22.10
C GLU A 111 -16.49 8.75 21.64
N LYS A 112 -16.31 8.17 20.44
CA LYS A 112 -17.24 7.20 19.87
C LYS A 112 -17.12 5.80 20.44
N THR A 113 -15.91 5.37 20.76
CA THR A 113 -15.64 3.99 21.22
C THR A 113 -15.58 3.87 22.73
N GLN A 114 -15.51 4.98 23.46
CA GLN A 114 -15.24 5.03 24.91
C GLN A 114 -13.92 4.33 25.27
N TYR A 115 -13.01 4.16 24.30
CA TYR A 115 -11.68 3.62 24.51
C TYR A 115 -10.70 4.76 24.77
N ARG A 116 -10.32 4.91 26.03
CA ARG A 116 -9.42 5.99 26.45
C ARG A 116 -7.97 5.64 26.12
N ILE A 117 -7.31 6.53 25.39
CA ILE A 117 -5.88 6.48 25.16
C ILE A 117 -5.22 7.45 26.14
N ARG A 118 -4.23 6.98 26.88
CA ARG A 118 -3.46 7.76 27.84
C ARG A 118 -2.12 8.19 27.23
N ASN A 119 -1.40 7.26 26.69
CA ASN A 119 -0.10 7.46 26.06
C ASN A 119 0.07 6.60 24.82
N MET A 120 1.00 7.00 23.96
CA MET A 120 1.26 6.30 22.69
C MET A 120 2.69 6.50 22.19
N ILE A 121 3.13 5.57 21.37
CA ILE A 121 4.24 5.75 20.43
C ILE A 121 3.66 5.70 19.02
N ALA A 122 4.08 6.61 18.16
CA ALA A 122 3.79 6.59 16.73
C ALA A 122 5.09 6.53 15.93
N PHE A 123 5.17 5.59 14.98
CA PHE A 123 6.35 5.31 14.18
C PHE A 123 6.02 5.27 12.68
N PRO A 124 6.74 6.02 11.81
CA PRO A 124 6.49 6.05 10.38
C PRO A 124 7.03 4.80 9.68
N LEU A 125 6.23 4.20 8.81
CA LEU A 125 6.70 3.20 7.85
C LEU A 125 7.20 3.91 6.60
N VAL A 126 8.52 4.04 6.47
CA VAL A 126 9.14 4.73 5.34
C VAL A 126 9.70 3.73 4.35
N ILE A 127 9.34 3.90 3.08
CA ILE A 127 9.89 3.16 1.94
C ILE A 127 10.51 4.19 0.99
N GLU A 128 11.82 4.09 0.80
CA GLU A 128 12.61 5.05 0.01
C GLU A 128 12.53 6.48 0.59
N ARG A 129 11.61 7.30 0.12
CA ARG A 129 11.39 8.67 0.62
C ARG A 129 9.95 8.92 1.04
N ASP A 130 9.08 7.95 0.90
CA ASP A 130 7.65 8.10 1.16
C ASP A 130 7.24 7.38 2.44
N CYS A 131 6.43 8.05 3.25
CA CYS A 131 5.75 7.41 4.36
C CYS A 131 4.52 6.67 3.82
N VAL A 132 4.53 5.35 3.93
CA VAL A 132 3.48 4.47 3.41
C VAL A 132 2.47 4.05 4.47
N GLY A 133 2.73 4.39 5.72
CA GLY A 133 1.85 4.09 6.85
C GLY A 133 2.46 4.51 8.17
N VAL A 134 1.71 4.34 9.25
CA VAL A 134 2.14 4.65 10.61
C VAL A 134 1.80 3.48 11.53
N ILE A 135 2.74 3.05 12.36
CA ILE A 135 2.49 2.15 13.48
C ILE A 135 2.20 3.00 14.71
N GLU A 136 1.09 2.71 15.38
CA GLU A 136 0.78 3.26 16.69
C GLU A 136 0.68 2.15 17.71
N VAL A 137 1.35 2.32 18.86
CA VAL A 137 1.17 1.50 20.05
C VAL A 137 0.63 2.37 21.17
N VAL A 138 -0.42 1.92 21.84
CA VAL A 138 -1.14 2.75 22.78
C VAL A 138 -1.35 2.05 24.12
N ASN A 139 -1.43 2.84 25.17
CA ASN A 139 -1.69 2.42 26.54
C ASN A 139 -0.65 1.42 27.06
N LYS A 140 0.52 1.93 27.46
CA LYS A 140 1.52 1.17 28.18
C LYS A 140 0.87 0.49 29.39
N LEU A 141 1.08 -0.81 29.55
CA LEU A 141 0.52 -1.55 30.69
C LEU A 141 1.10 -1.10 32.02
N ASP A 142 0.44 -1.49 33.11
CA ASP A 142 0.84 -1.17 34.49
C ASP A 142 0.90 0.34 34.77
N ASP A 143 0.11 1.15 34.07
CA ASP A 143 0.06 2.61 34.15
C ASP A 143 1.43 3.30 34.01
N LEU A 144 2.38 2.66 33.33
CA LEU A 144 3.70 3.17 33.08
C LEU A 144 3.71 4.12 31.86
N ASP A 145 4.76 4.92 31.75
CA ASP A 145 5.05 5.72 30.59
C ASP A 145 5.89 4.94 29.58
N PHE A 146 5.75 5.28 28.29
CA PHE A 146 6.66 4.81 27.26
C PHE A 146 8.02 5.49 27.42
N MET A 147 9.07 4.71 27.17
CA MET A 147 10.45 5.15 27.26
C MET A 147 11.17 4.94 25.91
N GLU A 148 12.36 5.52 25.78
CA GLU A 148 13.20 5.37 24.58
C GLU A 148 13.48 3.90 24.21
N ASP A 149 13.63 3.02 25.21
CA ASP A 149 13.80 1.59 24.99
C ASP A 149 12.56 0.95 24.30
N ASP A 150 11.36 1.44 24.61
CA ASP A 150 10.14 0.99 23.97
C ASP A 150 10.08 1.48 22.52
N LEU A 151 10.47 2.74 22.30
CA LEU A 151 10.57 3.31 20.95
C LEU A 151 11.57 2.52 20.11
N ALA A 152 12.76 2.23 20.65
CA ALA A 152 13.76 1.42 19.93
C ALA A 152 13.22 0.04 19.49
N LEU A 153 12.39 -0.60 20.32
CA LEU A 153 11.71 -1.84 19.94
C LEU A 153 10.71 -1.61 18.80
N VAL A 154 9.89 -0.56 18.88
CA VAL A 154 8.94 -0.20 17.81
C VAL A 154 9.68 0.10 16.51
N GLU A 155 10.82 0.79 16.57
CA GLU A 155 11.65 1.09 15.40
C GLU A 155 12.18 -0.17 14.71
N ILE A 156 12.73 -1.13 15.48
CA ILE A 156 13.25 -2.40 14.94
C ILE A 156 12.14 -3.14 14.17
N PHE A 157 10.98 -3.31 14.78
CA PHE A 157 9.86 -4.02 14.14
C PHE A 157 9.20 -3.20 13.03
N GLY A 158 9.14 -1.88 13.19
CA GLY A 158 8.63 -0.96 12.18
C GLY A 158 9.45 -0.96 10.89
N GLN A 159 10.78 -1.01 11.01
CA GLN A 159 11.66 -1.17 9.85
C GLN A 159 11.39 -2.49 9.12
N GLN A 160 11.21 -3.60 9.85
CA GLN A 160 10.85 -4.88 9.27
C GLN A 160 9.45 -4.85 8.62
N ALA A 161 8.49 -4.17 9.25
CA ALA A 161 7.16 -3.98 8.68
C ALA A 161 7.21 -3.16 7.38
N SER A 162 8.07 -2.14 7.29
CA SER A 162 8.28 -1.38 6.05
C SER A 162 8.78 -2.26 4.91
N ILE A 163 9.77 -3.13 5.18
CA ILE A 163 10.31 -4.09 4.20
C ILE A 163 9.24 -5.10 3.78
N ALA A 164 8.51 -5.68 4.75
CA ALA A 164 7.43 -6.62 4.50
C ALA A 164 6.34 -6.00 3.63
N TYR A 165 5.93 -4.77 3.92
CA TYR A 165 4.91 -4.05 3.17
C TYR A 165 5.38 -3.72 1.75
N LYS A 166 6.64 -3.30 1.57
CA LYS A 166 7.25 -3.09 0.24
C LYS A 166 7.21 -4.37 -0.59
N ASN A 167 7.59 -5.49 -0.01
CA ASN A 167 7.58 -6.79 -0.68
C ASN A 167 6.15 -7.22 -1.05
N ALA A 168 5.18 -6.97 -0.16
CA ALA A 168 3.76 -7.24 -0.39
C ALA A 168 3.20 -6.50 -1.62
N ILE A 169 3.46 -5.19 -1.68
CA ILE A 169 3.05 -4.35 -2.82
C ILE A 169 3.70 -4.86 -4.12
N SER A 170 5.01 -5.16 -4.08
CA SER A 170 5.74 -5.67 -5.24
C SER A 170 5.18 -7.00 -5.74
N LEU A 171 4.92 -7.95 -4.83
CA LEU A 171 4.30 -9.24 -5.16
C LEU A 171 2.89 -9.08 -5.73
N LYS A 172 2.07 -8.22 -5.15
CA LYS A 172 0.73 -7.94 -5.63
C LYS A 172 0.77 -7.38 -7.06
N ASN A 173 1.61 -6.38 -7.30
CA ASN A 173 1.78 -5.80 -8.63
C ASN A 173 2.25 -6.84 -9.65
N SER A 174 3.20 -7.70 -9.28
CA SER A 174 3.68 -8.79 -10.15
C SER A 174 2.60 -9.83 -10.45
N ARG A 175 1.79 -10.22 -9.44
CA ARG A 175 0.66 -11.15 -9.63
C ARG A 175 -0.42 -10.56 -10.52
N ASP A 176 -0.76 -9.28 -10.34
CA ASP A 176 -1.73 -8.58 -11.16
C ASP A 176 -1.27 -8.52 -12.63
N GLN A 177 0.01 -8.26 -12.87
CA GLN A 177 0.60 -8.32 -14.21
C GLN A 177 0.52 -9.74 -14.80
N LEU A 178 0.93 -10.76 -14.04
CA LEU A 178 0.86 -12.15 -14.49
C LEU A 178 -0.58 -12.60 -14.79
N SER A 179 -1.57 -12.16 -14.03
CA SER A 179 -2.97 -12.49 -14.28
C SER A 179 -3.45 -11.92 -15.62
N VAL A 180 -3.05 -10.68 -15.93
CA VAL A 180 -3.35 -10.04 -17.22
C VAL A 180 -2.72 -10.81 -18.38
N TYR A 181 -1.44 -11.23 -18.24
CA TYR A 181 -0.77 -12.02 -19.27
C TYR A 181 -1.36 -13.41 -19.46
N LYS A 182 -1.67 -14.12 -18.36
CA LYS A 182 -2.32 -15.45 -18.45
C LYS A 182 -3.65 -15.37 -19.19
N ASN A 183 -4.47 -14.37 -18.86
CA ASN A 183 -5.75 -14.15 -19.51
C ASN A 183 -5.58 -13.83 -21.01
N ALA A 184 -4.59 -13.04 -21.37
CA ALA A 184 -4.28 -12.68 -22.75
C ALA A 184 -3.80 -13.89 -23.58
N ILE A 185 -2.92 -14.72 -23.00
CA ILE A 185 -2.41 -15.96 -23.63
C ILE A 185 -3.55 -16.97 -23.82
N GLN A 186 -4.41 -17.18 -22.81
CA GLN A 186 -5.55 -18.09 -22.90
C GLN A 186 -6.59 -17.66 -23.94
N ALA A 187 -6.71 -16.34 -24.17
CA ALA A 187 -7.60 -15.80 -25.19
C ALA A 187 -7.05 -15.93 -26.62
N GLY A 188 -5.82 -16.42 -26.81
CA GLY A 188 -5.18 -16.56 -28.14
C GLY A 188 -4.98 -15.22 -28.89
N LYS A 189 -4.95 -14.11 -28.17
CA LYS A 189 -5.04 -12.76 -28.75
C LYS A 189 -3.67 -12.16 -29.16
N GLY A 190 -2.57 -12.92 -29.09
CA GLY A 190 -1.26 -12.47 -29.58
C GLY A 190 -0.73 -11.17 -28.94
N TYR A 191 -1.05 -10.90 -27.68
CA TYR A 191 -0.54 -9.73 -26.97
C TYR A 191 0.93 -9.88 -26.56
N HIS A 192 1.64 -8.76 -26.55
CA HIS A 192 3.05 -8.73 -26.18
C HIS A 192 3.23 -8.60 -24.65
N PRO A 193 4.26 -9.23 -24.06
CA PRO A 193 4.58 -9.04 -22.66
C PRO A 193 5.01 -7.58 -22.41
N PHE A 194 4.36 -6.93 -21.42
CA PHE A 194 4.71 -5.57 -21.03
C PHE A 194 5.52 -5.62 -19.72
N ILE A 195 6.83 -5.39 -19.82
CA ILE A 195 7.73 -5.40 -18.67
C ILE A 195 8.12 -3.95 -18.37
N ALA A 196 7.88 -3.48 -17.15
CA ALA A 196 8.21 -2.15 -16.71
C ALA A 196 8.78 -2.17 -15.29
N ASN A 197 9.97 -1.59 -15.11
CA ASN A 197 10.64 -1.42 -13.83
C ASN A 197 10.86 0.07 -13.49
N ASN A 198 10.65 0.96 -14.45
CA ASN A 198 10.83 2.39 -14.22
C ASN A 198 9.62 2.96 -13.47
N PRO A 199 9.82 3.72 -12.35
CA PRO A 199 8.74 4.31 -11.57
C PRO A 199 7.79 5.19 -12.37
N VAL A 200 8.29 5.94 -13.34
CA VAL A 200 7.48 6.79 -14.24
C VAL A 200 6.55 5.93 -15.09
N VAL A 201 7.05 4.83 -15.64
CA VAL A 201 6.23 3.90 -16.42
C VAL A 201 5.19 3.21 -15.56
N LEU A 202 5.54 2.85 -14.33
CA LEU A 202 4.58 2.26 -13.38
C LEU A 202 3.45 3.23 -13.01
N SER A 203 3.76 4.52 -12.81
CA SER A 203 2.73 5.54 -12.56
C SER A 203 1.80 5.75 -13.77
N LEU A 204 2.33 5.66 -15.00
CA LEU A 204 1.52 5.69 -16.22
C LEU A 204 0.57 4.50 -16.31
N ILE A 205 0.99 3.32 -15.87
CA ILE A 205 0.10 2.13 -15.82
C ILE A 205 -1.05 2.34 -14.84
N ASP A 206 -0.82 2.99 -13.71
CA ASP A 206 -1.89 3.30 -12.77
C ASP A 206 -2.89 4.31 -13.35
N ASN A 207 -2.43 5.30 -14.09
CA ASN A 207 -3.28 6.21 -14.85
C ASN A 207 -4.11 5.45 -15.90
N ILE A 208 -3.50 4.47 -16.58
CA ILE A 208 -4.21 3.60 -17.54
C ILE A 208 -5.32 2.79 -16.85
N LYS A 209 -5.07 2.27 -15.65
CA LYS A 209 -6.12 1.53 -14.90
C LYS A 209 -7.35 2.39 -14.65
N GLN A 210 -7.15 3.66 -14.33
CA GLN A 210 -8.26 4.61 -14.12
C GLN A 210 -8.98 4.95 -15.44
N ALA A 211 -8.22 5.28 -16.50
CA ALA A 211 -8.76 5.65 -17.81
C ALA A 211 -9.50 4.48 -18.48
N SER A 212 -9.01 3.25 -18.36
CA SER A 212 -9.59 2.08 -19.01
C SER A 212 -10.93 1.63 -18.45
N SER A 213 -11.31 2.07 -17.25
CA SER A 213 -12.65 1.86 -16.70
C SER A 213 -13.72 2.78 -17.32
N MET A 214 -13.31 3.81 -18.04
CA MET A 214 -14.18 4.81 -18.67
C MET A 214 -14.35 4.52 -20.16
N ASN A 215 -15.48 4.97 -20.73
CA ASN A 215 -15.74 4.90 -22.18
C ASN A 215 -15.18 6.13 -22.92
N SER A 216 -13.98 6.56 -22.55
CA SER A 216 -13.32 7.73 -23.13
C SER A 216 -12.25 7.34 -24.13
N SER A 217 -12.03 8.21 -25.14
CA SER A 217 -10.91 8.07 -26.06
C SER A 217 -9.60 8.35 -25.32
N VAL A 218 -8.56 7.56 -25.62
CA VAL A 218 -7.22 7.71 -25.01
C VAL A 218 -6.23 8.10 -26.10
N LEU A 219 -5.55 9.23 -25.92
CA LEU A 219 -4.45 9.67 -26.76
C LEU A 219 -3.11 9.32 -26.11
N ILE A 220 -2.27 8.55 -26.80
CA ILE A 220 -0.93 8.16 -26.34
C ILE A 220 0.10 8.86 -27.21
N THR A 221 0.88 9.78 -26.63
CA THR A 221 1.92 10.53 -27.31
C THR A 221 3.32 10.12 -26.83
N GLY A 222 4.32 10.30 -27.71
CA GLY A 222 5.70 9.98 -27.40
C GLY A 222 6.52 9.78 -28.67
N GLU A 223 7.84 9.67 -28.53
CA GLU A 223 8.77 9.43 -29.63
C GLU A 223 8.53 8.10 -30.35
N SER A 224 9.08 7.94 -31.55
CA SER A 224 9.03 6.68 -32.29
C SER A 224 9.80 5.59 -31.52
N GLY A 225 9.24 4.37 -31.43
CA GLY A 225 9.90 3.23 -30.79
C GLY A 225 9.79 3.14 -29.27
N VAL A 226 9.20 4.13 -28.57
CA VAL A 226 9.06 4.09 -27.09
C VAL A 226 8.00 3.11 -26.56
N GLY A 227 7.35 2.34 -27.45
CA GLY A 227 6.38 1.31 -27.03
C GLY A 227 4.94 1.79 -26.89
N LYS A 228 4.51 2.87 -27.55
CA LYS A 228 3.12 3.38 -27.51
C LYS A 228 2.07 2.30 -27.79
N GLU A 229 2.37 1.38 -28.68
CA GLU A 229 1.49 0.27 -29.02
C GLU A 229 1.27 -0.69 -27.84
N LEU A 230 2.33 -0.96 -27.07
CA LEU A 230 2.24 -1.75 -25.84
C LEU A 230 1.35 -1.08 -24.80
N PHE A 231 1.40 0.25 -24.70
CA PHE A 231 0.49 1.00 -23.83
C PHE A 231 -0.95 0.92 -24.29
N ALA A 232 -1.22 0.98 -25.60
CA ALA A 232 -2.57 0.81 -26.15
C ALA A 232 -3.12 -0.59 -25.86
N GLU A 233 -2.29 -1.63 -25.97
CA GLU A 233 -2.65 -2.98 -25.54
C GLU A 233 -3.02 -3.04 -24.05
N GLN A 234 -2.24 -2.35 -23.20
CA GLN A 234 -2.51 -2.31 -21.76
C GLN A 234 -3.83 -1.59 -21.42
N VAL A 235 -4.18 -0.52 -22.16
CA VAL A 235 -5.51 0.13 -22.04
C VAL A 235 -6.61 -0.86 -22.38
N HIS A 236 -6.51 -1.56 -23.50
CA HIS A 236 -7.52 -2.53 -23.93
C HIS A 236 -7.67 -3.69 -22.94
N LEU A 237 -6.57 -4.31 -22.51
CA LEU A 237 -6.56 -5.44 -21.58
C LEU A 237 -7.17 -5.12 -20.22
N ARG A 238 -7.12 -3.86 -19.80
CA ARG A 238 -7.68 -3.39 -18.52
C ARG A 238 -9.07 -2.78 -18.64
N SER A 239 -9.58 -2.63 -19.87
CA SER A 239 -10.89 -2.03 -20.13
C SER A 239 -12.04 -3.04 -19.96
N ASN A 240 -13.25 -2.51 -19.91
CA ASN A 240 -14.48 -3.31 -19.95
C ASN A 240 -14.65 -4.06 -21.30
N ARG A 241 -13.78 -3.77 -22.28
CA ARG A 241 -13.78 -4.38 -23.62
C ARG A 241 -12.65 -5.41 -23.80
N ARG A 242 -11.95 -5.81 -22.73
CA ARG A 242 -10.82 -6.76 -22.78
C ARG A 242 -11.11 -8.07 -23.50
N ASP A 243 -12.38 -8.49 -23.49
CA ASP A 243 -12.85 -9.72 -24.16
C ASP A 243 -13.25 -9.51 -25.62
N LYS A 244 -13.22 -8.26 -26.10
CA LYS A 244 -13.50 -7.91 -27.51
C LYS A 244 -12.19 -7.88 -28.29
N PRO A 245 -12.22 -8.01 -29.62
CA PRO A 245 -11.05 -7.90 -30.46
C PRO A 245 -10.47 -6.47 -30.41
N LEU A 246 -9.11 -6.37 -30.33
CA LEU A 246 -8.38 -5.13 -30.52
C LEU A 246 -7.98 -5.01 -32.00
N VAL A 247 -8.60 -4.10 -32.73
CA VAL A 247 -8.25 -3.82 -34.12
C VAL A 247 -7.15 -2.76 -34.17
N ARG A 248 -6.05 -3.08 -34.83
CA ARG A 248 -4.89 -2.18 -34.99
C ARG A 248 -4.81 -1.72 -36.43
N VAL A 249 -4.78 -0.42 -36.64
CA VAL A 249 -4.70 0.19 -37.96
C VAL A 249 -3.55 1.20 -37.98
N SER A 250 -2.60 1.04 -38.92
CA SER A 250 -1.55 2.00 -39.15
C SER A 250 -1.96 2.98 -40.24
N CYS A 251 -2.38 4.17 -39.84
CA CYS A 251 -2.80 5.21 -40.79
C CYS A 251 -1.69 5.62 -41.77
N ALA A 252 -0.41 5.48 -41.35
CA ALA A 252 0.72 5.85 -42.20
C ALA A 252 1.04 4.84 -43.31
N SER A 253 0.59 3.58 -43.15
CA SER A 253 0.87 2.48 -44.08
C SER A 253 -0.29 2.16 -45.04
N LEU A 254 -1.48 2.75 -44.82
CA LEU A 254 -2.63 2.53 -45.64
C LEU A 254 -2.83 3.63 -46.69
N ASN A 255 -3.28 3.22 -47.89
CA ASN A 255 -3.78 4.14 -48.89
C ASN A 255 -5.04 4.84 -48.37
N PRO A 256 -5.25 6.16 -48.64
CA PRO A 256 -6.43 6.90 -48.17
C PRO A 256 -7.78 6.21 -48.41
N THR A 257 -7.97 5.60 -49.52
CA THR A 257 -9.21 4.84 -49.83
C THR A 257 -9.42 3.58 -49.00
N LEU A 258 -8.33 2.88 -48.68
CA LEU A 258 -8.35 1.73 -47.80
C LEU A 258 -8.55 2.16 -46.32
N LEU A 259 -7.99 3.29 -45.94
CA LEU A 259 -8.14 3.84 -44.57
C LEU A 259 -9.61 4.18 -44.28
N GLU A 260 -10.32 4.81 -45.22
CA GLU A 260 -11.76 5.10 -45.08
C GLU A 260 -12.57 3.83 -44.91
N SER A 261 -12.29 2.81 -45.73
CA SER A 261 -12.96 1.52 -45.69
C SER A 261 -12.72 0.75 -44.40
N GLU A 262 -11.48 0.78 -43.87
CA GLU A 262 -11.13 0.13 -42.61
C GLU A 262 -11.74 0.83 -41.40
N LEU A 263 -11.81 2.18 -41.41
CA LEU A 263 -12.35 2.96 -40.30
C LEU A 263 -13.87 2.99 -40.27
N PHE A 264 -14.52 3.10 -41.39
CA PHE A 264 -15.97 3.32 -41.51
C PHE A 264 -16.75 2.13 -42.13
N GLY A 265 -16.00 1.14 -42.57
CA GLY A 265 -16.59 -0.01 -43.29
C GLY A 265 -17.03 0.33 -44.72
N HIS A 266 -17.42 -0.68 -45.47
CA HIS A 266 -17.94 -0.53 -46.81
C HIS A 266 -19.16 -1.41 -47.03
N VAL A 267 -20.03 -1.00 -47.95
CA VAL A 267 -21.21 -1.80 -48.35
C VAL A 267 -20.75 -2.96 -49.22
N LYS A 268 -21.29 -4.14 -48.98
CA LYS A 268 -20.97 -5.34 -49.75
C LYS A 268 -21.18 -5.09 -51.25
N GLY A 269 -20.10 -5.12 -52.03
CA GLY A 269 -20.13 -4.87 -53.47
C GLY A 269 -19.67 -3.47 -53.92
N ALA A 270 -19.05 -2.67 -53.05
CA ALA A 270 -18.56 -1.35 -53.41
C ALA A 270 -17.20 -1.37 -54.17
N TYR A 271 -16.59 -2.55 -54.43
CA TYR A 271 -15.42 -2.81 -55.29
C TYR A 271 -15.74 -4.00 -56.19
#